data_c8049ddc7d74f376d12b809bd1bb2cc2
#
_entry.id   c8049ddc7d74f376d12b809bd1bb2cc2
#
_cell.length_a   1.000
_cell.length_b   1.000
_cell.length_c   1.000
_cell.angle_alpha   90.00
_cell.angle_beta   90.00
_cell.angle_gamma   90.00
#
_symmetry.space_group_name_H-M   'P 1'
#
loop_
_entity.id
_entity.type
_entity.pdbx_description
1 polymer ?
#
loop_
_entity_poly.entity_id
_entity_poly.type
_entity_poly.pdbx_seq_one_letter_code
_entity_poly.pdbx_strand_id
1 'polypeptide(L)'
;MTPEEKFQFDLEGYLVVRGVLGSDELAELNAIASDPPGGWGDDPFYRASKISQWGPGYQALIDHPKLIPYLLELVGPRVRLDHDYCIFMRQ
;
A
#
# COMPACT_ATOMS: atom_id res chain seq x y z
N MET A 1 10.85 -8.03 -11.90
CA MET A 1 9.80 -7.80 -12.92
C MET A 1 10.14 -8.59 -14.16
N THR A 2 9.19 -9.35 -14.69
CA THR A 2 9.39 -10.15 -15.89
C THR A 2 9.26 -9.28 -17.16
N PRO A 3 9.78 -9.73 -18.33
CA PRO A 3 9.57 -9.00 -19.58
C PRO A 3 8.08 -8.82 -19.92
N GLU A 4 7.24 -9.81 -19.61
CA GLU A 4 5.79 -9.73 -19.82
C GLU A 4 5.16 -8.66 -18.94
N GLU A 5 5.55 -8.57 -17.69
CA GLU A 5 5.06 -7.54 -16.76
C GLU A 5 5.46 -6.15 -17.23
N LYS A 6 6.71 -6.00 -17.70
CA LYS A 6 7.18 -4.73 -18.24
C LYS A 6 6.39 -4.30 -19.47
N PHE A 7 6.16 -5.23 -20.38
CA PHE A 7 5.36 -4.97 -21.57
C PHE A 7 3.94 -4.55 -21.21
N GLN A 8 3.32 -5.25 -20.26
CA GLN A 8 1.97 -4.94 -19.79
C GLN A 8 1.92 -3.55 -19.16
N PHE A 9 2.91 -3.22 -18.33
CA PHE A 9 2.99 -1.89 -17.71
C PHE A 9 3.16 -0.79 -18.76
N ASP A 10 4.04 -0.99 -19.74
CA ASP A 10 4.28 -0.01 -20.80
C ASP A 10 3.03 0.22 -21.66
N LEU A 11 2.23 -0.84 -21.85
CA LEU A 11 1.02 -0.78 -22.66
C LEU A 11 -0.15 -0.17 -21.90
N GLU A 12 -0.36 -0.55 -20.65
CA GLU A 12 -1.56 -0.20 -19.88
C GLU A 12 -1.35 0.93 -18.88
N GLY A 13 -0.12 1.24 -18.51
CA GLY A 13 0.20 2.28 -17.55
C GLY A 13 0.05 1.85 -16.08
N TYR A 14 -0.28 0.58 -15.84
CA TYR A 14 -0.37 0.03 -14.49
C TYR A 14 -0.04 -1.46 -14.48
N LEU A 15 0.21 -1.99 -13.30
CA LEU A 15 0.47 -3.40 -13.09
C LEU A 15 -0.13 -3.85 -11.76
N VAL A 16 -0.82 -4.98 -11.76
CA VAL A 16 -1.36 -5.59 -10.55
C VAL A 16 -0.45 -6.73 -10.12
N VAL A 17 0.12 -6.59 -8.94
CA VAL A 17 0.97 -7.63 -8.34
C VAL A 17 0.16 -8.37 -7.30
N ARG A 18 -0.15 -9.63 -7.56
CA ARG A 18 -0.99 -10.44 -6.69
C ARG A 18 -0.15 -11.17 -5.64
N GLY A 19 -0.78 -11.49 -4.50
CA GLY A 19 -0.16 -12.30 -3.46
C GLY A 19 1.00 -11.64 -2.76
N VAL A 20 1.04 -10.30 -2.72
CA VAL A 20 2.11 -9.55 -2.04
C VAL A 20 2.03 -9.72 -0.54
N LEU A 21 0.83 -9.60 0.03
CA LEU A 21 0.63 -9.68 1.47
C LEU A 21 0.17 -11.08 1.87
N GLY A 22 0.83 -11.64 2.89
CA GLY A 22 0.43 -12.90 3.50
C GLY A 22 -0.77 -12.71 4.43
N SER A 23 -1.37 -13.83 4.88
CA SER A 23 -2.56 -13.79 5.74
C SER A 23 -2.28 -13.11 7.07
N ASP A 24 -1.10 -13.30 7.65
CA ASP A 24 -0.72 -12.65 8.91
C ASP A 24 -0.55 -11.14 8.74
N GLU A 25 0.06 -10.72 7.65
CA GLU A 25 0.20 -9.30 7.31
C GLU A 25 -1.17 -8.65 7.12
N LEU A 26 -2.06 -9.30 6.39
CA LEU A 26 -3.42 -8.81 6.18
C LEU A 26 -4.22 -8.70 7.47
N ALA A 27 -4.09 -9.68 8.35
CA ALA A 27 -4.79 -9.67 9.64
C ALA A 27 -4.35 -8.48 10.49
N GLU A 28 -3.05 -8.21 10.54
CA GLU A 28 -2.49 -7.07 11.28
C GLU A 28 -2.98 -5.73 10.71
N LEU A 29 -2.89 -5.58 9.40
CA LEU A 29 -3.31 -4.33 8.74
C LEU A 29 -4.81 -4.09 8.90
N ASN A 30 -5.63 -5.13 8.74
CA ASN A 30 -7.08 -5.03 8.86
C ASN A 30 -7.52 -4.76 10.30
N ALA A 31 -6.82 -5.29 11.29
CA ALA A 31 -7.13 -5.02 12.69
C ALA A 31 -6.99 -3.54 13.02
N ILE A 32 -5.93 -2.89 12.50
CA ILE A 32 -5.73 -1.46 12.71
C ILE A 32 -6.71 -0.64 11.88
N ALA A 33 -6.93 -1.02 10.62
CA ALA A 33 -7.84 -0.30 9.73
C ALA A 33 -9.30 -0.33 10.21
N SER A 34 -9.70 -1.42 10.89
CA SER A 34 -11.06 -1.55 11.43
C SER A 34 -11.32 -0.60 12.61
N ASP A 35 -10.26 -0.22 13.32
CA ASP A 35 -10.34 0.71 14.44
C ASP A 35 -9.11 1.64 14.38
N PRO A 36 -9.09 2.58 13.44
CA PRO A 36 -7.92 3.41 13.22
C PRO A 36 -7.67 4.37 14.40
N PRO A 37 -6.41 4.77 14.63
CA PRO A 37 -6.07 5.73 15.67
C PRO A 37 -6.88 7.03 15.53
N GLY A 38 -7.51 7.46 16.62
CA GLY A 38 -8.39 8.62 16.61
C GLY A 38 -9.81 8.35 16.22
N GLY A 39 -10.11 7.12 15.77
CA GLY A 39 -11.44 6.69 15.38
C GLY A 39 -11.94 7.28 14.07
N TRP A 40 -13.02 6.72 13.56
CA TRP A 40 -13.65 7.16 12.31
C TRP A 40 -14.74 8.22 12.55
N GLY A 41 -15.45 8.15 13.67
CA GLY A 41 -16.61 9.01 13.90
C GLY A 41 -17.83 8.57 13.10
N ASP A 42 -18.73 9.52 12.86
CA ASP A 42 -20.02 9.27 12.21
C ASP A 42 -20.05 9.66 10.73
N ASP A 43 -18.96 10.20 10.20
CA ASP A 43 -18.89 10.60 8.79
C ASP A 43 -19.00 9.40 7.86
N PRO A 44 -19.70 9.53 6.72
CA PRO A 44 -19.68 8.47 5.70
C PRO A 44 -18.35 8.36 4.98
N PHE A 45 -17.46 9.31 5.17
CA PHE A 45 -16.17 9.40 4.54
C PHE A 45 -15.10 9.69 5.60
N TYR A 46 -14.04 8.91 5.59
CA TYR A 46 -12.90 9.10 6.48
C TYR A 46 -11.60 9.02 5.69
N ARG A 47 -10.80 10.06 5.77
CA ARG A 47 -9.49 10.09 5.16
C ARG A 47 -8.42 10.22 6.23
N ALA A 48 -7.52 9.26 6.27
CA ALA A 48 -6.36 9.29 7.16
C ALA A 48 -5.09 9.51 6.33
N SER A 49 -4.29 10.48 6.73
CA SER A 49 -2.97 10.72 6.14
C SER A 49 -1.89 10.11 7.02
N LYS A 50 -0.73 9.85 6.43
CA LYS A 50 0.44 9.31 7.15
C LYS A 50 0.14 7.98 7.84
N ILE A 51 -0.52 7.08 7.14
CA ILE A 51 -0.88 5.76 7.69
C ILE A 51 0.35 4.92 8.02
N SER A 52 1.51 5.23 7.47
CA SER A 52 2.78 4.59 7.84
C SER A 52 3.09 4.74 9.33
N GLN A 53 2.51 5.73 9.99
CA GLN A 53 2.65 5.93 11.43
C GLN A 53 1.70 5.04 12.27
N TRP A 54 0.82 4.29 11.63
CA TRP A 54 -0.13 3.41 12.33
C TRP A 54 0.51 2.17 12.94
N GLY A 55 1.78 1.90 12.63
CA GLY A 55 2.50 0.80 13.22
C GLY A 55 3.47 0.13 12.26
N PRO A 56 4.22 -0.88 12.74
CA PRO A 56 5.23 -1.57 11.94
C PRO A 56 4.67 -2.23 10.68
N GLY A 57 3.44 -2.76 10.73
CA GLY A 57 2.82 -3.39 9.58
C GLY A 57 2.61 -2.43 8.42
N TYR A 58 2.13 -1.22 8.71
CA TYR A 58 1.96 -0.19 7.68
C TYR A 58 3.29 0.37 7.22
N GLN A 59 4.23 0.56 8.15
CA GLN A 59 5.56 1.04 7.80
C GLN A 59 6.30 0.06 6.88
N ALA A 60 6.11 -1.23 7.09
CA ALA A 60 6.72 -2.28 6.27
C ALA A 60 6.23 -2.27 4.82
N LEU A 61 5.10 -1.65 4.52
CA LEU A 61 4.60 -1.55 3.15
C LEU A 61 5.45 -0.62 2.28
N ILE A 62 6.17 0.32 2.88
CA ILE A 62 6.98 1.30 2.15
C ILE A 62 8.06 0.61 1.33
N ASP A 63 8.70 -0.40 1.92
CA ASP A 63 9.82 -1.13 1.29
C ASP A 63 9.56 -2.64 1.31
N HIS A 64 8.31 -3.05 1.07
CA HIS A 64 7.95 -4.47 1.07
C HIS A 64 8.82 -5.24 0.08
N PRO A 65 9.47 -6.34 0.51
CA PRO A 65 10.44 -7.05 -0.33
C PRO A 65 9.85 -7.58 -1.64
N LYS A 66 8.56 -7.84 -1.70
CA LYS A 66 7.91 -8.29 -2.94
C LYS A 66 7.61 -7.14 -3.90
N LEU A 67 7.64 -5.90 -3.44
CA LEU A 67 7.38 -4.70 -4.26
C LEU A 67 8.64 -3.95 -4.64
N ILE A 68 9.70 -4.04 -3.85
CA ILE A 68 10.94 -3.31 -4.08
C ILE A 68 11.53 -3.56 -5.48
N PRO A 69 11.57 -4.79 -6.01
CA PRO A 69 12.10 -5.01 -7.37
C PRO A 69 11.35 -4.21 -8.44
N TYR A 70 10.03 -4.08 -8.30
CA TYR A 70 9.22 -3.28 -9.22
C TYR A 70 9.53 -1.79 -9.11
N LEU A 71 9.65 -1.29 -7.89
CA LEU A 71 9.96 0.11 -7.64
C LEU A 71 11.34 0.49 -8.15
N LEU A 72 12.33 -0.35 -7.93
CA LEU A 72 13.69 -0.11 -8.41
C LEU A 72 13.76 -0.07 -9.94
N GLU A 73 12.99 -0.92 -10.62
CA GLU A 73 12.99 -0.97 -12.08
C GLU A 73 12.19 0.19 -12.69
N LEU A 74 11.05 0.55 -12.10
CA LEU A 74 10.16 1.57 -12.65
C LEU A 74 10.54 2.99 -12.24
N VAL A 75 11.05 3.18 -11.03
CA VAL A 75 11.36 4.51 -10.49
C VAL A 75 12.87 4.74 -10.37
N GLY A 76 13.62 3.71 -10.03
CA GLY A 76 15.07 3.77 -9.88
C GLY A 76 15.53 3.60 -8.44
N PRO A 77 16.87 3.59 -8.21
CA PRO A 77 17.44 3.25 -6.91
C PRO A 77 17.21 4.32 -5.83
N ARG A 78 16.76 5.50 -6.20
CA ARG A 78 16.49 6.59 -5.25
C ARG A 78 15.00 6.74 -4.97
N VAL A 79 14.23 5.67 -5.12
CA VAL A 79 12.79 5.67 -4.83
C VAL A 79 12.55 6.06 -3.36
N ARG A 80 11.54 6.89 -3.14
CA ARG A 80 11.13 7.31 -1.80
C ARG A 80 9.62 7.47 -1.74
N LEU A 81 9.06 7.35 -0.54
CA LEU A 81 7.66 7.61 -0.31
C LEU A 81 7.43 9.13 -0.28
N ASP A 82 6.49 9.60 -1.09
CA ASP A 82 6.11 11.01 -1.10
C ASP A 82 4.98 11.28 -0.10
N HIS A 83 3.90 10.50 -0.20
CA HIS A 83 2.79 10.59 0.76
C HIS A 83 2.04 9.27 0.83
N ASP A 84 1.31 9.07 1.91
CA ASP A 84 0.50 7.88 2.13
C ASP A 84 -0.80 8.25 2.84
N TYR A 85 -1.89 7.59 2.44
CA TYR A 85 -3.20 7.83 3.04
C TYR A 85 -4.14 6.66 2.80
N CYS A 86 -5.20 6.62 3.60
CA CYS A 86 -6.32 5.71 3.40
C CYS A 86 -7.62 6.50 3.34
N ILE A 87 -8.55 6.02 2.54
CA ILE A 87 -9.89 6.58 2.44
C ILE A 87 -10.88 5.45 2.70
N PHE A 88 -11.76 5.65 3.66
CA PHE A 88 -12.83 4.72 3.97
C PHE A 88 -14.17 5.38 3.66
N MET A 89 -15.07 4.64 3.03
CA MET A 89 -16.40 5.12 2.71
C MET A 89 -17.44 4.15 3.23
N ARG A 90 -18.51 4.69 3.80
CA ARG A 90 -19.68 3.91 4.23
C ARG A 90 -20.80 4.07 3.19
N GLN A 91 -21.54 3.00 3.05
CA GLN A 91 -22.74 3.03 2.22
C GLN A 91 -23.87 3.77 2.92
#